data_13d75f535cd594842b61294b37c8699f
#
_entry.id   13d75f535cd594842b61294b37c8699f
#
_cell.length_a   1.000
_cell.length_b   1.000
_cell.length_c   1.000
_cell.angle_alpha   90.00
_cell.angle_beta   90.00
_cell.angle_gamma   90.00
#
_symmetry.space_group_name_H-M   'P 1'
#
loop_
_entity.id
_entity.type
_entity.pdbx_description
1 polymer ?
#
loop_
_entity_poly.entity_id
_entity_poly.type
_entity_poly.pdbx_seq_one_letter_code
_entity_poly.pdbx_strand_id
1 'polypeptide(L)'
;MYRIIRVLTELGVTKIRLTGGEPFVRKDFVGFLEMLSFNDLLEAINITTNGAMISKHIPVLERMDKIKHINLSIDSLQKEKFHQITRRDVFPEVYKTFEDLERSNLNLKLNVVVQQGFNTDEINDFVALTQDKNVTVRFIEEMPFNGKGQRDLKENWNYTRILEEIKTKFDPKPIISEISSTSKNFSIKGHKGTVGIIPAFTRTICGDCNRIRITPVGTFKNCLFDDGVFNIRDFLRNGASNNDLKELFLKLVKEKPANGFIAESNRKKGNVSESMSTIGG
;
A
#
# COMPACT_ATOMS: atom_id res chain seq x y z
N MET A 1 17.04 -6.80 -7.42
CA MET A 1 16.26 -6.15 -6.35
C MET A 1 17.03 -6.09 -5.03
N TYR A 2 17.58 -7.20 -4.54
CA TYR A 2 18.36 -7.21 -3.27
C TYR A 2 19.48 -6.15 -3.23
N ARG A 3 20.29 -6.04 -4.30
CA ARG A 3 21.36 -5.03 -4.41
C ARG A 3 20.83 -3.59 -4.26
N ILE A 4 19.69 -3.30 -4.84
CA ILE A 4 19.04 -1.98 -4.72
C ILE A 4 18.64 -1.71 -3.27
N ILE A 5 17.98 -2.67 -2.62
CA ILE A 5 17.53 -2.52 -1.22
C ILE A 5 18.75 -2.36 -0.30
N ARG A 6 19.81 -3.13 -0.49
CA ARG A 6 21.03 -3.00 0.30
C ARG A 6 21.64 -1.59 0.19
N VAL A 7 21.74 -1.05 -1.01
CA VAL A 7 22.25 0.31 -1.20
C VAL A 7 21.33 1.36 -0.56
N LEU A 8 20.01 1.20 -0.66
CA LEU A 8 19.07 2.10 -0.02
C LEU A 8 19.13 2.02 1.52
N THR A 9 19.35 0.83 2.09
CA THR A 9 19.50 0.71 3.55
C THR A 9 20.81 1.32 4.05
N GLU A 10 21.89 1.24 3.28
CA GLU A 10 23.14 1.98 3.55
C GLU A 10 22.96 3.51 3.48
N LEU A 11 21.92 4.00 2.80
CA LEU A 11 21.52 5.42 2.75
C LEU A 11 20.46 5.80 3.79
N GLY A 12 20.12 4.91 4.72
CA GLY A 12 19.21 5.17 5.83
C GLY A 12 17.76 4.76 5.61
N VAL A 13 17.45 3.98 4.58
CA VAL A 13 16.10 3.40 4.42
C VAL A 13 15.98 2.19 5.36
N THR A 14 15.18 2.31 6.41
CA THR A 14 14.99 1.24 7.41
C THR A 14 13.71 0.43 7.20
N LYS A 15 12.77 0.92 6.38
CA LYS A 15 11.46 0.30 6.17
C LYS A 15 11.16 0.16 4.67
N ILE A 16 10.76 -1.03 4.25
CA ILE A 16 10.33 -1.28 2.88
C ILE A 16 8.91 -1.84 2.83
N ARG A 17 8.25 -1.59 1.70
CA ARG A 17 6.98 -2.25 1.36
C ARG A 17 7.14 -3.00 0.06
N LEU A 18 6.91 -4.30 0.11
CA LEU A 18 6.87 -5.16 -1.07
C LEU A 18 5.43 -5.29 -1.55
N THR A 19 5.23 -4.93 -2.79
CA THR A 19 3.95 -4.95 -3.49
C THR A 19 4.23 -5.23 -4.97
N GLY A 20 3.32 -4.93 -5.87
CA GLY A 20 3.50 -5.13 -7.30
C GLY A 20 2.14 -5.48 -7.89
N GLY A 21 2.04 -6.44 -8.81
CA GLY A 21 0.77 -7.07 -9.10
C GLY A 21 0.35 -7.90 -7.89
N GLU A 22 0.87 -9.10 -7.77
CA GLU A 22 0.76 -9.92 -6.55
C GLU A 22 2.14 -10.49 -6.23
N PRO A 23 2.73 -10.14 -5.07
CA PRO A 23 4.10 -10.56 -4.74
C PRO A 23 4.24 -12.08 -4.60
N PHE A 24 3.22 -12.79 -4.10
CA PHE A 24 3.27 -14.25 -3.90
C PHE A 24 3.13 -15.06 -5.19
N VAL A 25 2.84 -14.44 -6.34
CA VAL A 25 2.95 -15.07 -7.67
C VAL A 25 4.40 -15.20 -8.09
N ARG A 26 5.30 -14.34 -7.58
CA ARG A 26 6.70 -14.41 -7.93
C ARG A 26 7.33 -15.69 -7.39
N LYS A 27 7.96 -16.43 -8.27
CA LYS A 27 8.78 -17.59 -7.88
C LYS A 27 9.84 -17.15 -6.85
N ASP A 28 10.05 -17.97 -5.82
CA ASP A 28 11.03 -17.76 -4.76
C ASP A 28 10.84 -16.44 -3.96
N PHE A 29 9.60 -15.89 -3.87
CA PHE A 29 9.34 -14.67 -3.12
C PHE A 29 9.66 -14.82 -1.62
N VAL A 30 9.33 -15.99 -1.03
CA VAL A 30 9.61 -16.26 0.39
C VAL A 30 11.12 -16.33 0.62
N GLY A 31 11.89 -17.01 -0.23
CA GLY A 31 13.36 -17.02 -0.14
C GLY A 31 13.97 -15.62 -0.30
N PHE A 32 13.33 -14.74 -1.08
CA PHE A 32 13.72 -13.34 -1.16
C PHE A 32 13.45 -12.59 0.15
N LEU A 33 12.34 -12.85 0.84
CA LEU A 33 12.05 -12.29 2.16
C LEU A 33 13.06 -12.77 3.21
N GLU A 34 13.41 -14.07 3.20
CA GLU A 34 14.47 -14.63 4.05
C GLU A 34 15.80 -13.92 3.84
N MET A 35 16.21 -13.75 2.58
CA MET A 35 17.44 -13.01 2.25
C MET A 35 17.40 -11.56 2.77
N LEU A 36 16.27 -10.89 2.70
CA LEU A 36 16.11 -9.53 3.22
C LEU A 36 16.15 -9.48 4.75
N SER A 37 15.73 -10.54 5.43
CA SER A 37 15.76 -10.64 6.89
C SER A 37 17.19 -10.63 7.46
N PHE A 38 18.20 -11.01 6.66
CA PHE A 38 19.61 -10.93 7.04
C PHE A 38 20.24 -9.52 6.84
N ASN A 39 19.49 -8.54 6.34
CA ASN A 39 20.00 -7.17 6.22
C ASN A 39 19.78 -6.41 7.53
N ASP A 40 20.81 -6.26 8.35
CA ASP A 40 20.75 -5.66 9.70
C ASP A 40 20.28 -4.21 9.70
N LEU A 41 20.51 -3.47 8.61
CA LEU A 41 20.06 -2.09 8.47
C LEU A 41 18.56 -1.98 8.15
N LEU A 42 17.90 -3.10 7.81
CA LEU A 42 16.47 -3.13 7.52
C LEU A 42 15.69 -3.53 8.77
N GLU A 43 14.87 -2.63 9.27
CA GLU A 43 14.07 -2.83 10.50
C GLU A 43 12.69 -3.42 10.23
N ALA A 44 12.09 -3.08 9.09
CA ALA A 44 10.71 -3.48 8.80
C ALA A 44 10.47 -3.81 7.32
N ILE A 45 9.80 -4.92 7.10
CA ILE A 45 9.24 -5.35 5.81
C ILE A 45 7.72 -5.38 5.94
N ASN A 46 7.05 -4.60 5.11
CA ASN A 46 5.60 -4.65 4.96
C ASN A 46 5.27 -5.31 3.62
N ILE A 47 4.22 -6.12 3.59
CA ILE A 47 3.78 -6.80 2.37
C ILE A 47 2.36 -6.33 2.05
N THR A 48 2.10 -6.00 0.78
CA THR A 48 0.74 -5.77 0.28
C THR A 48 0.39 -6.90 -0.68
N THR A 49 -0.73 -7.56 -0.44
CA THR A 49 -1.18 -8.74 -1.20
C THR A 49 -2.69 -8.70 -1.45
N ASN A 50 -3.13 -9.33 -2.52
CA ASN A 50 -4.55 -9.59 -2.78
C ASN A 50 -5.10 -10.81 -2.01
N GLY A 51 -4.26 -11.51 -1.26
CA GLY A 51 -4.65 -12.61 -0.38
C GLY A 51 -4.83 -13.98 -1.04
N ALA A 52 -4.88 -14.08 -2.35
CA ALA A 52 -5.21 -15.35 -3.00
C ALA A 52 -4.18 -16.48 -2.80
N MET A 53 -2.94 -16.15 -2.46
CA MET A 53 -1.84 -17.13 -2.43
C MET A 53 -1.02 -17.14 -1.14
N ILE A 54 -1.21 -16.20 -0.23
CA ILE A 54 -0.36 -16.03 0.97
C ILE A 54 -0.63 -17.07 2.05
N SER A 55 -1.85 -17.61 2.19
CA SER A 55 -2.30 -18.44 3.30
C SER A 55 -1.30 -19.56 3.67
N LYS A 56 -0.82 -20.31 2.68
CA LYS A 56 0.19 -21.37 2.87
C LYS A 56 1.56 -20.89 3.36
N HIS A 57 1.84 -19.60 3.28
CA HIS A 57 3.12 -19.01 3.67
C HIS A 57 3.08 -18.34 5.04
N ILE A 58 1.89 -18.17 5.65
CA ILE A 58 1.72 -17.52 6.95
C ILE A 58 2.66 -18.11 8.00
N PRO A 59 2.76 -19.46 8.18
CA PRO A 59 3.61 -20.04 9.22
C PRO A 59 5.11 -19.73 9.07
N VAL A 60 5.59 -19.51 7.85
CA VAL A 60 6.98 -19.11 7.63
C VAL A 60 7.17 -17.62 7.82
N LEU A 61 6.19 -16.80 7.44
CA LEU A 61 6.23 -15.34 7.63
C LEU A 61 6.23 -14.95 9.11
N GLU A 62 5.50 -15.69 9.96
CA GLU A 62 5.47 -15.49 11.41
C GLU A 62 6.83 -15.67 12.10
N ARG A 63 7.74 -16.43 11.50
CA ARG A 63 9.11 -16.65 12.01
C ARG A 63 10.09 -15.54 11.59
N MET A 64 9.66 -14.64 10.75
CA MET A 64 10.49 -13.54 10.23
C MET A 64 10.22 -12.25 11.01
N ASP A 65 11.02 -11.95 12.03
CA ASP A 65 10.82 -10.80 12.93
C ASP A 65 10.72 -9.45 12.21
N LYS A 66 11.28 -9.35 11.01
CA LYS A 66 11.23 -8.12 10.20
C LYS A 66 9.92 -7.94 9.42
N ILE A 67 9.09 -8.97 9.31
CA ILE A 67 7.74 -8.85 8.73
C ILE A 67 6.84 -8.17 9.76
N LYS A 68 6.57 -6.87 9.57
CA LYS A 68 5.80 -6.08 10.55
C LYS A 68 4.32 -5.98 10.24
N HIS A 69 3.97 -5.86 8.95
CA HIS A 69 2.56 -5.73 8.56
C HIS A 69 2.28 -6.46 7.26
N ILE A 70 1.16 -7.19 7.26
CA ILE A 70 0.51 -7.68 6.05
C ILE A 70 -0.66 -6.74 5.73
N ASN A 71 -0.64 -6.15 4.55
CA ASN A 71 -1.74 -5.34 4.04
C ASN A 71 -2.53 -6.19 3.06
N LEU A 72 -3.69 -6.66 3.47
CA LEU A 72 -4.61 -7.42 2.62
C LEU A 72 -5.54 -6.45 1.90
N SER A 73 -5.55 -6.50 0.58
CA SER A 73 -6.48 -5.71 -0.25
C SER A 73 -7.77 -6.49 -0.42
N ILE A 74 -8.87 -5.94 0.10
CA ILE A 74 -10.21 -6.52 -0.01
C ILE A 74 -11.24 -5.39 -0.08
N ASP A 75 -11.85 -5.18 -1.23
CA ASP A 75 -12.74 -4.04 -1.46
C ASP A 75 -14.21 -4.34 -1.18
N SER A 76 -14.57 -5.60 -0.88
CA SER A 76 -15.93 -5.99 -0.48
C SER A 76 -15.91 -7.24 0.38
N LEU A 77 -16.85 -7.33 1.33
CA LEU A 77 -17.15 -8.51 2.15
C LEU A 77 -18.21 -9.41 1.50
N GLN A 78 -18.77 -8.99 0.37
CA GLN A 78 -19.79 -9.72 -0.38
C GLN A 78 -19.16 -10.39 -1.60
N LYS A 79 -19.37 -11.72 -1.75
CA LYS A 79 -18.78 -12.51 -2.84
C LYS A 79 -19.07 -11.95 -4.23
N GLU A 80 -20.33 -11.57 -4.47
CA GLU A 80 -20.79 -11.06 -5.76
C GLU A 80 -20.14 -9.71 -6.11
N LYS A 81 -20.06 -8.78 -5.16
CA LYS A 81 -19.37 -7.50 -5.35
C LYS A 81 -17.88 -7.69 -5.52
N PHE A 82 -17.25 -8.56 -4.71
CA PHE A 82 -15.84 -8.90 -4.84
C PHE A 82 -15.53 -9.43 -6.24
N HIS A 83 -16.36 -10.34 -6.78
CA HIS A 83 -16.21 -10.85 -8.14
C HIS A 83 -16.36 -9.76 -9.19
N GLN A 84 -17.32 -8.85 -9.04
CA GLN A 84 -17.51 -7.72 -9.96
C GLN A 84 -16.31 -6.77 -10.01
N ILE A 85 -15.67 -6.49 -8.85
CA ILE A 85 -14.46 -5.64 -8.77
C ILE A 85 -13.26 -6.35 -9.37
N THR A 86 -12.98 -7.56 -8.87
CA THR A 86 -11.72 -8.26 -9.15
C THR A 86 -11.75 -9.01 -10.47
N ARG A 87 -12.97 -9.33 -10.97
CA ARG A 87 -13.22 -10.24 -12.11
C ARG A 87 -12.59 -11.62 -11.90
N ARG A 88 -12.50 -12.07 -10.64
CA ARG A 88 -11.92 -13.35 -10.24
C ARG A 88 -12.81 -14.03 -9.22
N ASP A 89 -12.98 -15.33 -9.36
CA ASP A 89 -13.72 -16.16 -8.39
C ASP A 89 -12.75 -16.77 -7.37
N VAL A 90 -12.17 -15.89 -6.55
CA VAL A 90 -11.20 -16.25 -5.49
C VAL A 90 -11.58 -15.67 -4.13
N PHE A 91 -12.85 -15.28 -3.96
CA PHE A 91 -13.34 -14.73 -2.70
C PHE A 91 -13.17 -15.70 -1.52
N PRO A 92 -13.49 -17.02 -1.64
CA PRO A 92 -13.32 -17.97 -0.54
C PRO A 92 -11.85 -18.05 -0.07
N GLU A 93 -10.89 -18.05 -0.99
CA GLU A 93 -9.46 -18.11 -0.69
C GLU A 93 -8.98 -16.83 0.01
N VAL A 94 -9.44 -15.67 -0.46
CA VAL A 94 -9.08 -14.37 0.13
C VAL A 94 -9.71 -14.21 1.51
N TYR A 95 -10.98 -14.62 1.69
CA TYR A 95 -11.66 -14.56 2.98
C TYR A 95 -11.02 -15.54 3.98
N LYS A 96 -10.68 -16.76 3.55
CA LYS A 96 -9.90 -17.71 4.36
C LYS A 96 -8.56 -17.11 4.76
N THR A 97 -7.87 -16.45 3.83
CA THR A 97 -6.61 -15.77 4.13
C THR A 97 -6.79 -14.69 5.20
N PHE A 98 -7.89 -13.92 5.14
CA PHE A 98 -8.22 -12.94 6.18
C PHE A 98 -8.34 -13.61 7.55
N GLU A 99 -9.08 -14.71 7.64
CA GLU A 99 -9.24 -15.46 8.90
C GLU A 99 -7.93 -16.07 9.41
N ASP A 100 -7.11 -16.62 8.51
CA ASP A 100 -5.80 -17.20 8.87
C ASP A 100 -4.84 -16.10 9.39
N LEU A 101 -4.81 -14.93 8.75
CA LEU A 101 -3.99 -13.80 9.18
C LEU A 101 -4.49 -13.18 10.50
N GLU A 102 -5.80 -13.13 10.71
CA GLU A 102 -6.39 -12.63 11.95
C GLU A 102 -6.00 -13.49 13.17
N ARG A 103 -5.87 -14.79 12.97
CA ARG A 103 -5.42 -15.75 14.01
C ARG A 103 -3.90 -15.80 14.17
N SER A 104 -3.14 -15.21 13.26
CA SER A 104 -1.67 -15.22 13.26
C SER A 104 -1.09 -14.15 14.17
N ASN A 105 0.23 -14.21 14.41
CA ASN A 105 0.97 -13.17 15.13
C ASN A 105 1.32 -11.96 14.23
N LEU A 106 0.95 -11.98 12.95
CA LEU A 106 1.25 -10.91 12.00
C LEU A 106 0.25 -9.75 12.15
N ASN A 107 0.75 -8.52 12.15
CA ASN A 107 -0.14 -7.36 12.20
C ASN A 107 -0.89 -7.20 10.88
N LEU A 108 -2.19 -7.42 10.90
CA LEU A 108 -3.07 -7.35 9.73
C LEU A 108 -3.65 -5.96 9.54
N LYS A 109 -3.56 -5.47 8.30
CA LYS A 109 -4.26 -4.26 7.85
C LYS A 109 -5.10 -4.60 6.62
N LEU A 110 -6.39 -4.32 6.66
CA LEU A 110 -7.27 -4.42 5.50
C LEU A 110 -7.23 -3.09 4.74
N ASN A 111 -6.98 -3.14 3.45
CA ASN A 111 -7.09 -1.99 2.55
C ASN A 111 -8.37 -2.10 1.75
N VAL A 112 -9.21 -1.08 1.82
CA VAL A 112 -10.49 -0.99 1.12
C VAL A 112 -10.49 0.29 0.29
N VAL A 113 -10.48 0.20 -1.02
CA VAL A 113 -10.69 1.36 -1.89
C VAL A 113 -12.18 1.66 -1.93
N VAL A 114 -12.57 2.84 -1.45
CA VAL A 114 -13.98 3.24 -1.41
C VAL A 114 -14.41 3.74 -2.78
N GLN A 115 -15.39 3.05 -3.39
CA GLN A 115 -15.89 3.33 -4.73
C GLN A 115 -17.36 3.71 -4.68
N GLN A 116 -17.68 4.91 -5.18
CA GLN A 116 -19.05 5.43 -5.24
C GLN A 116 -19.99 4.45 -5.96
N GLY A 117 -21.13 4.15 -5.30
CA GLY A 117 -22.17 3.27 -5.84
C GLY A 117 -21.78 1.80 -5.92
N PHE A 118 -20.70 1.40 -5.25
CA PHE A 118 -20.24 0.04 -5.28
C PHE A 118 -20.14 -0.61 -3.87
N ASN A 119 -19.25 -0.10 -3.00
CA ASN A 119 -19.01 -0.65 -1.67
C ASN A 119 -19.18 0.37 -0.54
N THR A 120 -19.77 1.50 -0.83
CA THR A 120 -20.00 2.56 0.17
C THR A 120 -20.98 2.15 1.26
N ASP A 121 -21.87 1.23 0.98
CA ASP A 121 -22.80 0.60 1.92
C ASP A 121 -22.13 -0.39 2.88
N GLU A 122 -20.91 -0.86 2.58
CA GLU A 122 -20.14 -1.79 3.40
C GLU A 122 -19.16 -1.09 4.35
N ILE A 123 -19.03 0.25 4.32
CA ILE A 123 -18.06 0.98 5.16
C ILE A 123 -18.24 0.61 6.63
N ASN A 124 -19.47 0.66 7.13
CA ASN A 124 -19.75 0.36 8.54
C ASN A 124 -19.62 -1.15 8.87
N ASP A 125 -19.81 -2.04 7.90
CA ASP A 125 -19.59 -3.48 8.10
C ASP A 125 -18.09 -3.78 8.21
N PHE A 126 -17.24 -3.14 7.40
CA PHE A 126 -15.80 -3.21 7.57
C PHE A 126 -15.33 -2.65 8.92
N VAL A 127 -15.91 -1.54 9.38
CA VAL A 127 -15.61 -0.98 10.71
C VAL A 127 -15.98 -1.96 11.81
N ALA A 128 -17.12 -2.64 11.70
CA ALA A 128 -17.60 -3.62 12.68
C ALA A 128 -16.60 -4.78 12.88
N LEU A 129 -15.81 -5.17 11.86
CA LEU A 129 -14.77 -6.18 12.00
C LEU A 129 -13.74 -5.84 13.08
N THR A 130 -13.51 -4.54 13.34
CA THR A 130 -12.53 -4.11 14.34
C THR A 130 -13.02 -4.28 15.78
N GLN A 131 -14.30 -4.59 16.00
CA GLN A 131 -14.87 -4.76 17.33
C GLN A 131 -14.22 -5.93 18.04
N ASP A 132 -14.20 -7.11 17.42
CA ASP A 132 -13.74 -8.34 18.05
C ASP A 132 -12.36 -8.80 17.56
N LYS A 133 -11.85 -8.19 16.49
CA LYS A 133 -10.59 -8.55 15.82
C LYS A 133 -9.53 -7.44 15.97
N ASN A 134 -8.28 -7.87 16.24
CA ASN A 134 -7.13 -6.96 16.28
C ASN A 134 -6.65 -6.64 14.86
N VAL A 135 -7.46 -5.95 14.10
CA VAL A 135 -7.20 -5.58 12.70
C VAL A 135 -7.30 -4.07 12.52
N THR A 136 -6.47 -3.52 11.66
CA THR A 136 -6.63 -2.12 11.21
C THR A 136 -7.37 -2.11 9.86
N VAL A 137 -8.59 -1.62 9.82
CA VAL A 137 -9.30 -1.37 8.57
C VAL A 137 -8.93 0.01 8.02
N ARG A 138 -8.47 0.08 6.76
CA ARG A 138 -8.05 1.33 6.13
C ARG A 138 -8.85 1.60 4.87
N PHE A 139 -9.65 2.62 4.91
CA PHE A 139 -10.37 3.14 3.76
C PHE A 139 -9.47 4.04 2.94
N ILE A 140 -9.44 3.84 1.64
CA ILE A 140 -8.57 4.57 0.69
C ILE A 140 -9.47 5.34 -0.27
N GLU A 141 -9.26 6.64 -0.39
CA GLU A 141 -9.91 7.41 -1.44
C GLU A 141 -9.57 6.86 -2.83
N GLU A 142 -10.57 6.69 -3.69
CA GLU A 142 -10.34 6.24 -5.06
C GLU A 142 -9.45 7.24 -5.81
N MET A 143 -8.46 6.73 -6.53
CA MET A 143 -7.51 7.50 -7.31
C MET A 143 -7.71 7.28 -8.81
N PRO A 144 -7.29 8.23 -9.67
CA PRO A 144 -7.47 8.14 -11.13
C PRO A 144 -6.54 7.12 -11.83
N PHE A 145 -6.02 6.11 -11.09
CA PHE A 145 -5.08 5.10 -11.61
C PHE A 145 -5.79 3.84 -12.15
N ASN A 146 -6.90 3.98 -12.82
CA ASN A 146 -7.70 2.84 -13.27
C ASN A 146 -7.56 2.50 -14.77
N GLY A 147 -6.66 3.17 -15.49
CA GLY A 147 -6.41 2.92 -16.92
C GLY A 147 -7.54 3.35 -17.87
N LYS A 148 -8.64 3.93 -17.37
CA LYS A 148 -9.86 4.25 -18.15
C LYS A 148 -10.12 5.75 -18.33
N GLY A 149 -9.08 6.61 -18.20
CA GLY A 149 -9.27 8.05 -18.29
C GLY A 149 -9.96 8.66 -17.06
N GLN A 150 -10.13 9.96 -17.04
CA GLN A 150 -10.79 10.66 -15.94
C GLN A 150 -12.25 10.23 -15.84
N ARG A 151 -12.60 9.44 -14.81
CA ARG A 151 -13.95 9.50 -14.25
C ARG A 151 -14.12 10.89 -13.63
N ASP A 152 -15.31 11.45 -13.74
CA ASP A 152 -15.65 12.67 -13.02
C ASP A 152 -15.62 12.34 -11.50
N LEU A 153 -14.47 12.62 -10.88
CA LEU A 153 -14.22 12.32 -9.47
C LEU A 153 -14.87 13.36 -8.54
N LYS A 154 -15.72 14.27 -9.06
CA LYS A 154 -16.41 15.28 -8.27
C LYS A 154 -17.35 14.70 -7.22
N GLU A 155 -17.85 13.47 -7.45
CA GLU A 155 -18.70 12.74 -6.50
C GLU A 155 -17.93 11.69 -5.66
N ASN A 156 -16.60 11.73 -5.66
CA ASN A 156 -15.82 10.74 -4.93
C ASN A 156 -16.04 10.80 -3.42
N TRP A 157 -15.97 9.62 -2.82
CA TRP A 157 -15.92 9.47 -1.38
C TRP A 157 -14.53 9.90 -0.86
N ASN A 158 -14.45 11.19 -0.50
CA ASN A 158 -13.26 11.75 0.11
C ASN A 158 -13.18 11.42 1.61
N TYR A 159 -12.08 11.79 2.24
CA TYR A 159 -11.83 11.60 3.66
C TYR A 159 -13.01 12.05 4.56
N THR A 160 -13.54 13.23 4.30
CA THR A 160 -14.63 13.80 5.11
C THR A 160 -15.90 12.95 5.01
N ARG A 161 -16.30 12.59 3.80
CA ARG A 161 -17.50 11.78 3.56
C ARG A 161 -17.37 10.36 4.13
N ILE A 162 -16.18 9.73 4.00
CA ILE A 162 -15.93 8.42 4.62
C ILE A 162 -16.05 8.52 6.15
N LEU A 163 -15.46 9.57 6.75
CA LEU A 163 -15.52 9.77 8.19
C LEU A 163 -16.95 10.06 8.68
N GLU A 164 -17.72 10.83 7.92
CA GLU A 164 -19.14 11.09 8.22
C GLU A 164 -19.96 9.80 8.19
N GLU A 165 -19.75 8.94 7.19
CA GLU A 165 -20.41 7.64 7.12
C GLU A 165 -20.08 6.77 8.35
N ILE A 166 -18.81 6.69 8.74
CA ILE A 166 -18.42 5.96 9.95
C ILE A 166 -19.12 6.50 11.19
N LYS A 167 -19.25 7.83 11.29
CA LYS A 167 -19.93 8.49 12.43
C LYS A 167 -21.43 8.23 12.50
N THR A 168 -22.07 7.72 11.45
CA THR A 168 -23.49 7.34 11.50
C THR A 168 -23.76 6.20 12.49
N LYS A 169 -22.77 5.32 12.73
CA LYS A 169 -22.92 4.14 13.60
C LYS A 169 -21.88 4.06 14.72
N PHE A 170 -20.76 4.75 14.60
CA PHE A 170 -19.63 4.65 15.54
C PHE A 170 -19.15 6.04 15.99
N ASP A 171 -18.38 6.09 17.09
CA ASP A 171 -17.75 7.32 17.60
C ASP A 171 -16.21 7.22 17.47
N PRO A 172 -15.65 7.47 16.25
CA PRO A 172 -14.23 7.37 16.00
C PRO A 172 -13.47 8.53 16.69
N LYS A 173 -12.50 8.20 17.55
CA LYS A 173 -11.61 9.16 18.21
C LYS A 173 -10.26 9.17 17.51
N PRO A 174 -9.70 10.34 17.14
CA PRO A 174 -8.39 10.41 16.50
C PRO A 174 -7.29 9.79 17.36
N ILE A 175 -6.37 9.06 16.71
CA ILE A 175 -5.14 8.55 17.31
C ILE A 175 -3.97 9.36 16.75
N ILE A 176 -3.04 9.77 17.61
CA ILE A 176 -1.79 10.39 17.18
C ILE A 176 -1.01 9.37 16.32
N SER A 177 -0.71 9.74 15.10
CA SER A 177 0.06 8.92 14.15
C SER A 177 1.45 9.51 13.93
N GLU A 178 2.40 8.67 13.46
CA GLU A 178 3.70 9.17 13.00
C GLU A 178 3.51 10.25 11.90
N ILE A 179 4.40 11.24 11.87
CA ILE A 179 4.34 12.38 10.91
C ILE A 179 4.26 11.88 9.47
N SER A 180 5.02 10.84 9.11
CA SER A 180 5.04 10.25 7.76
C SER A 180 3.91 9.24 7.48
N SER A 181 2.94 9.09 8.41
CA SER A 181 1.82 8.16 8.23
C SER A 181 0.99 8.49 6.98
N THR A 182 0.61 7.46 6.24
CA THR A 182 -0.30 7.62 5.10
C THR A 182 -1.76 7.67 5.50
N SER A 183 -2.07 7.34 6.75
CA SER A 183 -3.43 7.14 7.24
C SER A 183 -3.69 8.06 8.42
N LYS A 184 -4.84 8.70 8.43
CA LYS A 184 -5.44 9.31 9.63
C LYS A 184 -6.12 8.19 10.39
N ASN A 185 -5.65 7.89 11.61
CA ASN A 185 -6.11 6.72 12.36
C ASN A 185 -7.06 7.11 13.49
N PHE A 186 -7.98 6.20 13.80
CA PHE A 186 -9.03 6.38 14.81
C PHE A 186 -9.17 5.10 15.64
N SER A 187 -9.44 5.27 16.93
CA SER A 187 -9.94 4.23 17.81
C SER A 187 -11.45 4.37 17.99
N ILE A 188 -12.11 3.26 18.27
CA ILE A 188 -13.53 3.25 18.64
C ILE A 188 -13.61 2.57 20.00
N LYS A 189 -14.36 3.19 20.92
CA LYS A 189 -14.50 2.65 22.28
C LYS A 189 -15.09 1.23 22.24
N GLY A 190 -14.42 0.29 22.88
CA GLY A 190 -14.83 -1.11 22.92
C GLY A 190 -14.36 -1.96 21.75
N HIS A 191 -13.68 -1.38 20.76
CA HIS A 191 -13.10 -2.14 19.65
C HIS A 191 -11.64 -2.54 19.97
N LYS A 192 -11.26 -3.75 19.58
CA LYS A 192 -9.88 -4.26 19.68
C LYS A 192 -8.97 -3.69 18.62
N GLY A 193 -9.49 -3.52 17.42
CA GLY A 193 -8.78 -2.98 16.25
C GLY A 193 -8.93 -1.48 16.09
N THR A 194 -8.46 -0.98 14.96
CA THR A 194 -8.47 0.47 14.64
C THR A 194 -8.99 0.71 13.23
N VAL A 195 -9.41 1.94 12.98
CA VAL A 195 -9.84 2.40 11.67
C VAL A 195 -8.87 3.46 11.15
N GLY A 196 -8.56 3.44 9.88
CA GLY A 196 -7.75 4.45 9.21
C GLY A 196 -8.41 4.96 7.95
N ILE A 197 -8.14 6.21 7.58
CA ILE A 197 -8.55 6.77 6.29
C ILE A 197 -7.31 7.31 5.60
N ILE A 198 -7.08 6.88 4.36
CA ILE A 198 -5.95 7.30 3.53
C ILE A 198 -6.46 8.33 2.51
N PRO A 199 -6.19 9.64 2.72
CA PRO A 199 -6.63 10.70 1.82
C PRO A 199 -5.74 10.72 0.56
N ALA A 200 -5.84 9.69 -0.27
CA ALA A 200 -4.96 9.44 -1.39
C ALA A 200 -5.24 10.39 -2.56
N PHE A 201 -6.51 10.75 -2.79
CA PHE A 201 -6.93 11.70 -3.82
C PHE A 201 -6.80 13.15 -3.36
N THR A 202 -7.29 13.47 -2.16
CA THR A 202 -7.20 14.83 -1.59
C THR A 202 -5.78 15.19 -1.15
N ARG A 203 -4.87 14.21 -1.05
CA ARG A 203 -3.40 14.39 -0.86
C ARG A 203 -3.01 15.20 0.37
N THR A 204 -3.85 15.26 1.39
CA THR A 204 -3.57 16.04 2.62
C THR A 204 -2.39 15.52 3.44
N ILE A 205 -1.83 14.35 3.06
CA ILE A 205 -0.67 13.70 3.70
C ILE A 205 0.63 13.87 2.89
N CYS A 206 0.63 14.66 1.82
CA CYS A 206 1.78 14.70 0.90
C CYS A 206 2.95 15.55 1.43
N GLY A 207 2.70 16.54 2.28
CA GLY A 207 3.74 17.44 2.79
C GLY A 207 4.86 16.73 3.54
N ASP A 208 4.53 15.68 4.30
CA ASP A 208 5.47 14.90 5.12
C ASP A 208 5.86 13.56 4.49
N CYS A 209 5.67 13.42 3.17
CA CYS A 209 5.89 12.16 2.46
C CYS A 209 7.38 11.85 2.28
N ASN A 210 7.89 10.84 2.99
CA ASN A 210 9.27 10.34 2.90
C ASN A 210 9.43 9.10 1.98
N ARG A 211 8.44 8.78 1.14
CA ARG A 211 8.41 7.55 0.32
C ARG A 211 9.02 7.76 -1.05
N ILE A 212 9.76 6.76 -1.50
CA ILE A 212 10.17 6.54 -2.89
C ILE A 212 9.58 5.23 -3.39
N ARG A 213 9.53 5.01 -4.69
CA ARG A 213 9.02 3.80 -5.30
C ARG A 213 9.97 3.30 -6.39
N ILE A 214 10.04 1.99 -6.54
CA ILE A 214 10.69 1.33 -7.67
C ILE A 214 9.68 0.37 -8.26
N THR A 215 9.31 0.60 -9.51
CA THR A 215 8.31 -0.21 -10.21
C THR A 215 8.86 -1.59 -10.59
N PRO A 216 8.00 -2.58 -10.93
CA PRO A 216 8.46 -3.89 -11.39
C PRO A 216 9.37 -3.84 -12.62
N VAL A 217 9.24 -2.81 -13.46
CA VAL A 217 10.11 -2.60 -14.63
C VAL A 217 11.40 -1.82 -14.31
N GLY A 218 11.63 -1.49 -13.04
CA GLY A 218 12.85 -0.83 -12.57
C GLY A 218 12.85 0.69 -12.65
N THR A 219 11.70 1.31 -12.89
CA THR A 219 11.57 2.79 -12.89
C THR A 219 11.52 3.31 -11.46
N PHE A 220 12.38 4.27 -11.15
CA PHE A 220 12.35 5.03 -9.90
C PHE A 220 11.31 6.15 -9.98
N LYS A 221 10.49 6.28 -8.93
CA LYS A 221 9.49 7.33 -8.77
C LYS A 221 9.66 8.01 -7.42
N ASN A 222 9.76 9.31 -7.41
CA ASN A 222 9.79 10.13 -6.20
C ASN A 222 8.39 10.31 -5.59
N CYS A 223 7.37 10.21 -6.42
CA CYS A 223 5.97 10.35 -6.04
C CYS A 223 5.12 9.29 -6.76
N LEU A 224 3.98 8.93 -6.17
CA LEU A 224 3.00 8.08 -6.84
C LEU A 224 2.49 8.74 -8.14
N PHE A 225 2.36 10.06 -8.13
CA PHE A 225 1.77 10.86 -9.19
C PHE A 225 2.75 11.30 -10.28
N ASP A 226 4.07 11.07 -10.13
CA ASP A 226 5.02 11.34 -11.23
C ASP A 226 4.97 10.22 -12.30
N ASP A 227 5.55 10.46 -13.48
CA ASP A 227 5.64 9.47 -14.56
C ASP A 227 6.95 8.66 -14.55
N GLY A 228 7.71 8.75 -13.45
CA GLY A 228 9.00 8.10 -13.26
C GLY A 228 10.15 8.97 -13.73
N VAL A 229 11.22 9.00 -12.96
CA VAL A 229 12.34 9.92 -13.17
C VAL A 229 13.59 9.21 -13.71
N PHE A 230 13.75 7.90 -13.48
CA PHE A 230 14.94 7.17 -13.92
C PHE A 230 14.70 5.66 -13.98
N ASN A 231 15.36 4.95 -14.92
CA ASN A 231 15.35 3.50 -14.99
C ASN A 231 16.58 2.89 -14.32
N ILE A 232 16.42 2.46 -13.06
CA ILE A 232 17.51 1.87 -12.26
C ILE A 232 17.91 0.50 -12.77
N ARG A 233 16.97 -0.27 -13.32
CA ARG A 233 17.29 -1.62 -13.87
C ARG A 233 18.30 -1.53 -14.99
N ASP A 234 18.09 -0.61 -15.93
CA ASP A 234 18.94 -0.46 -17.10
C ASP A 234 20.33 0.11 -16.68
N PHE A 235 20.34 1.04 -15.73
CA PHE A 235 21.58 1.55 -15.13
C PHE A 235 22.43 0.43 -14.51
N LEU A 236 21.80 -0.47 -13.74
CA LEU A 236 22.48 -1.61 -13.15
C LEU A 236 22.99 -2.61 -14.21
N ARG A 237 22.21 -2.86 -15.27
CA ARG A 237 22.59 -3.78 -16.35
C ARG A 237 23.76 -3.24 -17.18
N ASN A 238 23.91 -1.93 -17.24
CA ASN A 238 25.03 -1.25 -17.89
C ASN A 238 26.29 -1.19 -17.00
N GLY A 239 26.35 -1.94 -15.90
CA GLY A 239 27.55 -2.12 -15.10
C GLY A 239 27.75 -1.13 -13.96
N ALA A 240 26.74 -0.31 -13.60
CA ALA A 240 26.85 0.65 -12.50
C ALA A 240 27.30 0.00 -11.19
N SER A 241 28.25 0.61 -10.50
CA SER A 241 28.74 0.20 -9.19
C SER A 241 27.73 0.54 -8.07
N ASN A 242 28.01 0.09 -6.84
CA ASN A 242 27.18 0.49 -5.69
C ASN A 242 27.37 1.98 -5.35
N ASN A 243 28.54 2.55 -5.58
CA ASN A 243 28.78 3.98 -5.37
C ASN A 243 27.99 4.81 -6.38
N ASP A 244 27.98 4.41 -7.66
CA ASP A 244 27.16 5.08 -8.68
C ASP A 244 25.67 5.07 -8.31
N LEU A 245 25.19 3.95 -7.73
CA LEU A 245 23.81 3.85 -7.25
C LEU A 245 23.53 4.78 -6.05
N LYS A 246 24.48 4.91 -5.11
CA LYS A 246 24.34 5.82 -3.96
C LYS A 246 24.24 7.27 -4.43
N GLU A 247 25.14 7.69 -5.29
CA GLU A 247 25.15 9.04 -5.86
C GLU A 247 23.85 9.33 -6.63
N LEU A 248 23.42 8.37 -7.45
CA LEU A 248 22.16 8.47 -8.17
C LEU A 248 20.97 8.64 -7.23
N PHE A 249 20.84 7.79 -6.21
CA PHE A 249 19.72 7.88 -5.27
C PHE A 249 19.71 9.20 -4.50
N LEU A 250 20.85 9.66 -4.04
CA LEU A 250 20.97 10.96 -3.36
C LEU A 250 20.55 12.12 -4.27
N LYS A 251 20.93 12.06 -5.55
CA LYS A 251 20.49 13.06 -6.56
C LYS A 251 18.98 12.99 -6.75
N LEU A 252 18.43 11.81 -7.05
CA LEU A 252 17.01 11.63 -7.35
C LEU A 252 16.10 12.04 -6.18
N VAL A 253 16.50 11.75 -4.93
CA VAL A 253 15.72 12.12 -3.75
C VAL A 253 15.71 13.63 -3.52
N LYS A 254 16.78 14.35 -3.84
CA LYS A 254 16.81 15.82 -3.78
C LYS A 254 15.82 16.48 -4.74
N GLU A 255 15.51 15.82 -5.85
CA GLU A 255 14.55 16.29 -6.86
C GLU A 255 13.09 15.92 -6.52
N LYS A 256 12.81 15.39 -5.31
CA LYS A 256 11.46 15.00 -4.89
C LYS A 256 10.54 16.21 -4.84
N PRO A 257 9.38 16.17 -5.54
CA PRO A 257 8.38 17.24 -5.47
C PRO A 257 7.83 17.42 -4.04
N ALA A 258 7.54 18.66 -3.66
CA ALA A 258 7.02 18.97 -2.34
C ALA A 258 5.67 18.29 -2.01
N ASN A 259 4.85 18.03 -3.05
CA ASN A 259 3.58 17.31 -2.88
C ASN A 259 3.15 16.62 -4.19
N GLY A 260 2.05 15.85 -4.11
CA GLY A 260 1.52 15.09 -5.24
C GLY A 260 0.90 15.95 -6.35
N PHE A 261 0.45 17.17 -6.07
CA PHE A 261 -0.07 18.08 -7.09
C PHE A 261 1.05 18.62 -7.98
N ILE A 262 2.17 19.02 -7.35
CA ILE A 262 3.38 19.44 -8.10
C ILE A 262 3.94 18.26 -8.91
N ALA A 263 3.98 17.06 -8.32
CA ALA A 263 4.42 15.86 -9.04
C ALA A 263 3.58 15.60 -10.30
N GLU A 264 2.27 15.75 -10.19
CA GLU A 264 1.34 15.55 -11.31
C GLU A 264 1.47 16.64 -12.37
N SER A 265 1.58 17.91 -11.98
CA SER A 265 1.75 19.03 -12.91
C SER A 265 3.05 18.96 -13.71
N ASN A 266 4.09 18.34 -13.15
CA ASN A 266 5.39 18.16 -13.80
C ASN A 266 5.43 16.95 -14.76
N ARG A 267 4.34 16.21 -14.94
CA ARG A 267 4.29 15.05 -15.85
C ARG A 267 4.49 15.48 -17.29
N LYS A 268 5.33 14.74 -18.01
CA LYS A 268 5.58 14.92 -19.44
C LYS A 268 4.61 14.12 -20.30
N LYS A 269 4.02 13.06 -19.76
CA LYS A 269 3.15 12.10 -20.45
C LYS A 269 1.65 12.40 -20.30
N GLY A 270 1.28 13.62 -19.94
CA GLY A 270 -0.13 13.99 -19.76
C GLY A 270 -0.78 13.37 -18.50
N ASN A 271 -2.11 13.14 -18.57
CA ASN A 271 -2.87 12.65 -17.44
C ASN A 271 -2.43 11.25 -16.96
N VAL A 272 -2.68 10.96 -15.68
CA VAL A 272 -2.39 9.65 -15.10
C VAL A 272 -3.25 8.57 -15.77
N SER A 273 -2.62 7.68 -16.53
CA SER A 273 -3.27 6.54 -17.20
C SER A 273 -2.73 5.19 -16.73
N GLU A 274 -1.76 5.19 -15.83
CA GLU A 274 -1.12 3.97 -15.34
C GLU A 274 -2.05 3.21 -14.40
N SER A 275 -2.00 1.88 -14.44
CA SER A 275 -2.69 1.04 -13.45
C SER A 275 -1.89 0.97 -12.14
N MET A 276 -2.57 0.96 -10.99
CA MET A 276 -1.92 0.74 -9.70
C MET A 276 -1.10 -0.54 -9.66
N SER A 277 -1.52 -1.60 -10.36
CA SER A 277 -0.78 -2.87 -10.45
C SER A 277 0.58 -2.75 -11.12
N THR A 278 0.80 -1.72 -11.95
CA THR A 278 2.07 -1.49 -12.66
C THR A 278 3.01 -0.53 -11.93
N ILE A 279 2.48 0.26 -11.00
CA ILE A 279 3.25 1.27 -10.25
C ILE A 279 3.42 0.93 -8.76
N GLY A 280 2.91 -0.21 -8.32
CA GLY A 280 3.08 -0.70 -6.97
C GLY A 280 2.05 -0.14 -6.00
N GLY A 281 0.81 -0.53 -6.17
CA GLY A 281 -0.35 -0.21 -5.31
C GLY A 281 -0.38 -0.98 -4.02
#